data_5694e116ecdb4aa5486b24f167714d80
#
_entry.id   5694e116ecdb4aa5486b24f167714d80
#
_cell.length_a   1.000
_cell.length_b   1.000
_cell.length_c   1.000
_cell.angle_alpha   90.00
_cell.angle_beta   90.00
_cell.angle_gamma   90.00
#
_symmetry.space_group_name_H-M   'P 1'
#
loop_
_entity.id
_entity.type
_entity.pdbx_description
1 polymer ?
#
loop_
_entity_poly.entity_id
_entity_poly.type
_entity_poly.pdbx_seq_one_letter_code
_entity_poly.pdbx_strand_id
1 'polypeptide(L)'
;MDVIVMCGLPAAGKTTTAGRLHAAFGGRLIRSCDVFRDLGISLPAWVRRTKGFTEGVEDYVRLRDAAYREMASRLEAALAAGATPVILDAVHGEAGKRAAVYAVCERYGASPALVRCRCDDPAEIDRRVRARQGREWEPEHEAADPSVVQHLGGLWRDPIWDLPGTIPIVLYDSVTSRVVGRLGPVAPVVDAIVAALSPPPLR
;
A
#
# COMPACT_ATOMS: atom_id res chain seq x y z
N MET A 1 14.79 -13.83 -0.31
CA MET A 1 13.58 -13.39 -1.08
C MET A 1 13.18 -12.02 -0.58
N ASP A 2 12.85 -11.11 -1.48
CA ASP A 2 12.54 -9.73 -1.10
C ASP A 2 11.03 -9.49 -1.14
N VAL A 3 10.53 -8.76 -0.13
CA VAL A 3 9.14 -8.33 -0.05
C VAL A 3 9.08 -6.81 0.04
N ILE A 4 8.44 -6.17 -0.93
CA ILE A 4 8.28 -4.72 -0.97
C ILE A 4 6.87 -4.37 -0.49
N VAL A 5 6.79 -3.68 0.63
CA VAL A 5 5.52 -3.30 1.27
C VAL A 5 5.23 -1.83 0.98
N MET A 6 4.22 -1.57 0.14
CA MET A 6 3.75 -0.22 -0.07
C MET A 6 3.01 0.29 1.16
N CYS A 7 3.25 1.53 1.55
CA CYS A 7 2.60 2.18 2.67
C CYS A 7 2.27 3.62 2.31
N GLY A 8 1.13 4.12 2.74
CA GLY A 8 0.70 5.49 2.47
C GLY A 8 -0.81 5.65 2.50
N LEU A 9 -1.29 6.85 2.74
CA LEU A 9 -2.72 7.17 2.73
C LEU A 9 -3.34 6.94 1.34
N PRO A 10 -4.66 6.82 1.24
CA PRO A 10 -5.35 6.86 -0.06
C PRO A 10 -4.91 8.07 -0.88
N ALA A 11 -4.86 7.92 -2.19
CA ALA A 11 -4.36 8.93 -3.14
C ALA A 11 -2.86 9.32 -3.02
N ALA A 12 -2.08 8.72 -2.12
CA ALA A 12 -0.63 8.99 -1.98
C ALA A 12 0.25 8.39 -3.11
N GLY A 13 -0.34 7.81 -4.16
CA GLY A 13 0.41 7.31 -5.31
C GLY A 13 0.95 5.88 -5.20
N LYS A 14 0.57 5.11 -4.19
CA LYS A 14 1.05 3.72 -3.96
C LYS A 14 0.95 2.82 -5.19
N THR A 15 -0.23 2.71 -5.77
CA THR A 15 -0.51 1.82 -6.90
C THR A 15 0.34 2.16 -8.13
N THR A 16 0.50 3.44 -8.43
CA THR A 16 1.39 3.89 -9.51
C THR A 16 2.85 3.52 -9.21
N THR A 17 3.28 3.72 -7.97
CA THR A 17 4.64 3.39 -7.53
C THR A 17 4.87 1.88 -7.53
N ALA A 18 3.91 1.08 -7.02
CA ALA A 18 3.96 -0.38 -7.06
C ALA A 18 4.03 -0.90 -8.49
N GLY A 19 3.26 -0.32 -9.42
CA GLY A 19 3.33 -0.65 -10.84
C GLY A 19 4.69 -0.37 -11.46
N ARG A 20 5.34 0.76 -11.12
CA ARG A 20 6.72 1.06 -11.56
C ARG A 20 7.73 0.06 -11.03
N LEU A 21 7.63 -0.30 -9.75
CA LEU A 21 8.52 -1.30 -9.14
C LEU A 21 8.30 -2.68 -9.77
N HIS A 22 7.04 -3.06 -10.00
CA HIS A 22 6.72 -4.32 -10.68
C HIS A 22 7.23 -4.35 -12.12
N ALA A 23 7.13 -3.25 -12.86
CA ALA A 23 7.68 -3.15 -14.22
C ALA A 23 9.22 -3.26 -14.22
N ALA A 24 9.89 -2.73 -13.18
CA ALA A 24 11.34 -2.76 -13.07
C ALA A 24 11.90 -4.12 -12.62
N PHE A 25 11.21 -4.80 -11.70
CA PHE A 25 11.74 -5.99 -11.04
C PHE A 25 11.02 -7.29 -11.45
N GLY A 26 9.85 -7.21 -12.06
CA GLY A 26 8.99 -8.37 -12.22
C GLY A 26 8.44 -8.87 -10.89
N GLY A 27 8.40 -10.20 -10.73
CA GLY A 27 7.94 -10.84 -9.52
C GLY A 27 6.42 -10.90 -9.39
N ARG A 28 5.91 -10.92 -8.15
CA ARG A 28 4.48 -11.01 -7.87
C ARG A 28 3.94 -9.71 -7.28
N LEU A 29 2.96 -9.11 -7.93
CA LEU A 29 2.22 -7.96 -7.40
C LEU A 29 0.90 -8.45 -6.79
N ILE A 30 0.67 -8.14 -5.51
CA ILE A 30 -0.54 -8.43 -4.76
C ILE A 30 -1.18 -7.10 -4.37
N ARG A 31 -2.35 -6.81 -4.92
CA ARG A 31 -3.06 -5.53 -4.71
C ARG A 31 -4.28 -5.76 -3.83
N SER A 32 -4.49 -4.90 -2.85
CA SER A 32 -5.67 -4.96 -1.99
C SER A 32 -6.97 -4.87 -2.79
N CYS A 33 -7.02 -4.05 -3.84
CA CYS A 33 -8.17 -3.93 -4.72
C CYS A 33 -8.53 -5.25 -5.42
N ASP A 34 -7.56 -6.02 -5.86
CA ASP A 34 -7.81 -7.34 -6.47
C ASP A 34 -8.35 -8.32 -5.44
N VAL A 35 -7.81 -8.28 -4.22
CA VAL A 35 -8.29 -9.11 -3.11
C VAL A 35 -9.73 -8.76 -2.74
N PHE A 36 -10.09 -7.47 -2.66
CA PHE A 36 -11.46 -7.04 -2.41
C PHE A 36 -12.42 -7.57 -3.49
N ARG A 37 -12.03 -7.48 -4.76
CA ARG A 37 -12.82 -7.99 -5.88
C ARG A 37 -13.02 -9.50 -5.79
N ASP A 38 -11.95 -10.24 -5.56
CA ASP A 38 -11.98 -11.72 -5.50
C ASP A 38 -12.81 -12.24 -4.31
N LEU A 39 -12.87 -11.48 -3.22
CA LEU A 39 -13.72 -11.75 -2.06
C LEU A 39 -15.18 -11.27 -2.25
N GLY A 40 -15.52 -10.68 -3.40
CA GLY A 40 -16.85 -10.14 -3.66
C GLY A 40 -17.19 -8.93 -2.78
N ILE A 41 -16.20 -8.25 -2.22
CA ILE A 41 -16.40 -7.10 -1.35
C ILE A 41 -16.63 -5.85 -2.20
N SER A 42 -17.87 -5.38 -2.22
CA SER A 42 -18.27 -4.18 -2.95
C SER A 42 -18.37 -2.97 -2.01
N LEU A 43 -17.26 -2.27 -1.80
CA LEU A 43 -17.20 -1.11 -0.91
C LEU A 43 -18.10 0.09 -1.34
N PRO A 44 -18.21 0.46 -2.63
CA PRO A 44 -18.99 1.64 -3.01
C PRO A 44 -20.49 1.54 -2.75
N ALA A 45 -21.08 0.36 -2.94
CA ALA A 45 -22.51 0.19 -2.69
C ALA A 45 -22.84 0.37 -1.21
N TRP A 46 -21.85 0.10 -0.36
CA TRP A 46 -21.97 0.18 1.08
C TRP A 46 -21.64 1.59 1.60
N VAL A 47 -20.54 2.17 1.18
CA VAL A 47 -20.15 3.56 1.52
C VAL A 47 -21.21 4.57 1.07
N ARG A 48 -21.86 4.37 -0.10
CA ARG A 48 -22.94 5.21 -0.59
C ARG A 48 -24.23 5.13 0.24
N ARG A 49 -24.45 4.06 1.01
CA ARG A 49 -25.64 3.89 1.86
C ARG A 49 -25.48 4.56 3.23
N THR A 50 -24.26 4.79 3.67
CA THR A 50 -24.01 5.41 4.96
C THR A 50 -23.79 6.91 4.76
N LYS A 51 -24.84 7.71 5.00
CA LYS A 51 -24.69 9.16 5.10
C LYS A 51 -23.67 9.45 6.23
N GLY A 52 -22.41 9.66 5.86
CA GLY A 52 -21.37 10.10 6.77
C GLY A 52 -20.52 9.02 7.43
N PHE A 53 -20.41 7.80 6.88
CA PHE A 53 -19.51 6.75 7.38
C PHE A 53 -19.69 6.38 8.88
N THR A 54 -20.84 6.70 9.47
CA THR A 54 -21.13 6.45 10.89
C THR A 54 -21.82 5.11 11.11
N GLU A 55 -22.66 4.69 10.17
CA GLU A 55 -23.33 3.39 10.20
C GLU A 55 -22.56 2.41 9.32
N GLY A 56 -22.20 1.24 9.87
CA GLY A 56 -21.50 0.18 9.13
C GLY A 56 -19.96 0.28 9.13
N VAL A 57 -19.37 1.18 9.92
CA VAL A 57 -17.90 1.23 10.11
C VAL A 57 -17.36 -0.13 10.58
N GLU A 58 -18.09 -0.82 11.46
CA GLU A 58 -17.69 -2.14 11.95
C GLU A 58 -17.65 -3.19 10.83
N ASP A 59 -18.63 -3.16 9.91
CA ASP A 59 -18.66 -4.03 8.75
C ASP A 59 -17.50 -3.74 7.81
N TYR A 60 -17.21 -2.46 7.56
CA TYR A 60 -16.05 -2.07 6.75
C TYR A 60 -14.74 -2.54 7.38
N VAL A 61 -14.55 -2.33 8.68
CA VAL A 61 -13.35 -2.80 9.41
C VAL A 61 -13.22 -4.30 9.28
N ARG A 62 -14.30 -5.06 9.51
CA ARG A 62 -14.31 -6.53 9.40
C ARG A 62 -13.95 -7.01 7.98
N LEU A 63 -14.55 -6.42 6.96
CA LEU A 63 -14.28 -6.75 5.56
C LEU A 63 -12.84 -6.41 5.16
N ARG A 64 -12.38 -5.26 5.59
CA ARG A 64 -11.00 -4.83 5.38
C ARG A 64 -10.00 -5.77 6.08
N ASP A 65 -10.31 -6.20 7.30
CA ASP A 65 -9.48 -7.18 8.03
C ASP A 65 -9.45 -8.53 7.32
N ALA A 66 -10.56 -8.98 6.75
CA ALA A 66 -10.60 -10.19 5.93
C ALA A 66 -9.71 -10.04 4.69
N ALA A 67 -9.75 -8.91 3.99
CA ALA A 67 -8.91 -8.65 2.83
C ALA A 67 -7.41 -8.64 3.20
N TYR A 68 -7.02 -8.05 4.33
CA TYR A 68 -5.62 -8.08 4.76
C TYR A 68 -5.15 -9.48 5.17
N ARG A 69 -6.01 -10.30 5.78
CA ARG A 69 -5.70 -11.72 6.04
C ARG A 69 -5.49 -12.50 4.74
N GLU A 70 -6.35 -12.26 3.75
CA GLU A 70 -6.20 -12.88 2.43
C GLU A 70 -4.93 -12.41 1.72
N MET A 71 -4.57 -11.12 1.82
CA MET A 71 -3.29 -10.63 1.30
C MET A 71 -2.09 -11.34 1.94
N ALA A 72 -2.12 -11.57 3.26
CA ALA A 72 -1.08 -12.31 3.96
C ALA A 72 -1.02 -13.77 3.49
N SER A 73 -2.16 -14.42 3.26
CA SER A 73 -2.23 -15.77 2.69
C SER A 73 -1.65 -15.84 1.27
N ARG A 74 -1.95 -14.84 0.43
CA ARG A 74 -1.37 -14.76 -0.93
C ARG A 74 0.14 -14.47 -0.91
N LEU A 75 0.61 -13.67 0.04
CA LEU A 75 2.05 -13.48 0.26
C LEU A 75 2.71 -14.80 0.62
N GLU A 76 2.13 -15.53 1.58
CA GLU A 76 2.63 -16.84 2.00
C GLU A 76 2.72 -17.83 0.83
N ALA A 77 1.66 -17.96 0.04
CA ALA A 77 1.62 -18.80 -1.15
C ALA A 77 2.68 -18.37 -2.20
N ALA A 78 2.87 -17.06 -2.40
CA ALA A 78 3.86 -16.55 -3.34
C ALA A 78 5.29 -16.87 -2.88
N LEU A 79 5.60 -16.69 -1.59
CA LEU A 79 6.92 -17.01 -1.03
C LEU A 79 7.18 -18.52 -1.04
N ALA A 80 6.18 -19.34 -0.72
CA ALA A 80 6.28 -20.80 -0.82
C ALA A 80 6.57 -21.26 -2.26
N ALA A 81 6.04 -20.56 -3.26
CA ALA A 81 6.32 -20.80 -4.68
C ALA A 81 7.66 -20.20 -5.16
N GLY A 82 8.45 -19.59 -4.28
CA GLY A 82 9.74 -18.98 -4.63
C GLY A 82 9.67 -17.64 -5.36
N ALA A 83 8.51 -16.98 -5.35
CA ALA A 83 8.39 -15.68 -6.01
C ALA A 83 9.26 -14.61 -5.34
N THR A 84 10.00 -13.85 -6.15
CA THR A 84 10.84 -12.73 -5.68
C THR A 84 11.06 -11.70 -6.79
N PRO A 85 10.88 -10.40 -6.52
CA PRO A 85 10.26 -9.87 -5.31
C PRO A 85 8.75 -10.14 -5.24
N VAL A 86 8.17 -10.04 -4.05
CA VAL A 86 6.73 -9.90 -3.87
C VAL A 86 6.43 -8.46 -3.48
N ILE A 87 5.53 -7.80 -4.21
CA ILE A 87 5.13 -6.41 -3.97
C ILE A 87 3.71 -6.39 -3.42
N LEU A 88 3.50 -5.80 -2.24
CA LEU A 88 2.20 -5.66 -1.61
C LEU A 88 1.70 -4.22 -1.76
N ASP A 89 0.64 -4.00 -2.56
CA ASP A 89 0.03 -2.69 -2.77
C ASP A 89 -1.24 -2.55 -1.94
N ALA A 90 -1.10 -1.93 -0.77
CA ALA A 90 -2.19 -1.56 0.14
C ALA A 90 -1.81 -0.35 1.00
N VAL A 91 -2.72 0.12 1.83
CA VAL A 91 -2.48 1.28 2.72
C VAL A 91 -1.41 0.97 3.76
N HIS A 92 -1.43 -0.22 4.38
CA HIS A 92 -0.52 -0.66 5.45
C HIS A 92 -0.26 0.42 6.52
N GLY A 93 -1.28 1.25 6.79
CA GLY A 93 -1.20 2.38 7.72
C GLY A 93 -1.26 1.99 9.19
N GLU A 94 -1.67 0.77 9.52
CA GLU A 94 -1.80 0.25 10.87
C GLU A 94 -0.64 -0.68 11.20
N ALA A 95 -0.08 -0.55 12.42
CA ALA A 95 1.02 -1.40 12.88
C ALA A 95 0.69 -2.90 12.81
N GLY A 96 -0.53 -3.29 13.23
CA GLY A 96 -0.97 -4.69 13.19
C GLY A 96 -1.01 -5.28 11.78
N LYS A 97 -1.38 -4.48 10.76
CA LYS A 97 -1.37 -4.93 9.36
C LYS A 97 0.06 -5.16 8.86
N ARG A 98 0.99 -4.30 9.24
CA ARG A 98 2.41 -4.47 8.91
C ARG A 98 3.02 -5.66 9.64
N ALA A 99 2.73 -5.81 10.94
CA ALA A 99 3.22 -6.93 11.75
C ALA A 99 2.82 -8.29 11.16
N ALA A 100 1.60 -8.43 10.65
CA ALA A 100 1.15 -9.65 9.99
C ALA A 100 2.00 -9.99 8.75
N VAL A 101 2.35 -8.98 7.94
CA VAL A 101 3.24 -9.17 6.78
C VAL A 101 4.64 -9.58 7.24
N TYR A 102 5.19 -8.92 8.27
CA TYR A 102 6.53 -9.22 8.76
C TYR A 102 6.65 -10.62 9.36
N ALA A 103 5.60 -11.07 10.07
CA ALA A 103 5.54 -12.44 10.58
C ALA A 103 5.56 -13.50 9.46
N VAL A 104 4.92 -13.21 8.33
CA VAL A 104 5.03 -14.08 7.14
C VAL A 104 6.46 -14.04 6.58
N CYS A 105 7.05 -12.85 6.42
CA CYS A 105 8.42 -12.72 5.94
C CYS A 105 9.42 -13.51 6.81
N GLU A 106 9.30 -13.39 8.13
CA GLU A 106 10.15 -14.09 9.08
C GLU A 106 10.08 -15.62 8.91
N ARG A 107 8.85 -16.18 8.81
CA ARG A 107 8.65 -17.63 8.61
C ARG A 107 9.31 -18.17 7.33
N TYR A 108 9.40 -17.35 6.29
CA TYR A 108 9.98 -17.73 5.00
C TYR A 108 11.41 -17.24 4.79
N GLY A 109 12.04 -16.63 5.80
CA GLY A 109 13.37 -16.04 5.67
C GLY A 109 13.43 -14.94 4.60
N ALA A 110 12.31 -14.25 4.36
CA ALA A 110 12.21 -13.17 3.39
C ALA A 110 12.58 -11.83 4.03
N SER A 111 13.16 -10.92 3.23
CA SER A 111 13.61 -9.61 3.68
C SER A 111 12.58 -8.54 3.29
N PRO A 112 11.81 -7.99 4.22
CA PRO A 112 10.87 -6.92 3.92
C PRO A 112 11.60 -5.58 3.78
N ALA A 113 11.14 -4.76 2.83
CA ALA A 113 11.47 -3.34 2.71
C ALA A 113 10.17 -2.55 2.54
N LEU A 114 10.04 -1.41 3.20
CA LEU A 114 8.85 -0.59 3.15
C LEU A 114 9.07 0.62 2.23
N VAL A 115 8.11 0.87 1.33
CA VAL A 115 8.06 2.09 0.52
C VAL A 115 6.91 2.95 1.01
N ARG A 116 7.24 4.01 1.75
CA ARG A 116 6.28 4.99 2.24
C ARG A 116 6.03 6.04 1.16
N CYS A 117 4.92 5.91 0.47
CA CYS A 117 4.43 6.91 -0.46
C CYS A 117 3.77 8.06 0.31
N ARG A 118 4.17 9.29 0.01
CA ARG A 118 3.56 10.49 0.55
C ARG A 118 3.08 11.41 -0.58
N CYS A 119 2.05 12.17 -0.27
CA CYS A 119 1.57 13.31 -1.02
C CYS A 119 1.17 14.34 0.02
N ASP A 120 1.98 15.36 0.21
CA ASP A 120 1.77 16.37 1.26
C ASP A 120 1.04 17.61 0.72
N ASP A 121 0.66 17.57 -0.57
CA ASP A 121 -0.14 18.60 -1.21
C ASP A 121 -1.65 18.25 -1.14
N PRO A 122 -2.44 18.94 -0.29
CA PRO A 122 -3.87 18.68 -0.16
C PRO A 122 -4.64 18.91 -1.48
N ALA A 123 -4.20 19.88 -2.29
CA ALA A 123 -4.86 20.17 -3.57
C ALA A 123 -4.64 19.03 -4.57
N GLU A 124 -3.45 18.44 -4.57
CA GLU A 124 -3.15 17.27 -5.41
C GLU A 124 -3.91 16.04 -4.93
N ILE A 125 -4.03 15.81 -3.61
CA ILE A 125 -4.86 14.72 -3.07
C ILE A 125 -6.30 14.89 -3.54
N ASP A 126 -6.86 16.08 -3.40
CA ASP A 126 -8.24 16.42 -3.80
C ASP A 126 -8.45 16.21 -5.30
N ARG A 127 -7.50 16.66 -6.12
CA ARG A 127 -7.51 16.44 -7.58
C ARG A 127 -7.51 14.93 -7.92
N ARG A 128 -6.68 14.14 -7.24
CA ARG A 128 -6.60 12.68 -7.45
C ARG A 128 -7.88 11.97 -7.02
N VAL A 129 -8.47 12.38 -5.90
CA VAL A 129 -9.74 11.84 -5.41
C VAL A 129 -10.85 12.17 -6.41
N ARG A 130 -10.99 13.44 -6.85
CA ARG A 130 -11.99 13.85 -7.85
C ARG A 130 -11.82 13.14 -9.19
N ALA A 131 -10.59 12.92 -9.64
CA ALA A 131 -10.33 12.23 -10.90
C ALA A 131 -10.78 10.77 -10.90
N ARG A 132 -11.04 10.18 -9.73
CA ARG A 132 -11.56 8.83 -9.55
C ARG A 132 -13.08 8.81 -9.41
N GLN A 133 -13.70 9.92 -9.01
CA GLN A 133 -15.14 10.07 -8.96
C GLN A 133 -15.71 10.02 -10.38
N GLY A 134 -16.73 9.20 -10.59
CA GLY A 134 -17.37 9.08 -11.90
C GLY A 134 -16.79 8.03 -12.86
N ARG A 135 -15.69 7.36 -12.48
CA ARG A 135 -15.31 6.13 -13.17
C ARG A 135 -16.18 4.98 -12.72
N GLU A 136 -16.51 4.06 -13.63
CA GLU A 136 -17.14 2.80 -13.23
C GLU A 136 -16.30 2.15 -12.16
N TRP A 137 -16.97 1.57 -11.16
CA TRP A 137 -16.31 1.11 -9.95
C TRP A 137 -15.27 0.05 -10.24
N GLU A 138 -14.03 0.45 -10.07
CA GLU A 138 -12.93 -0.47 -9.86
C GLU A 138 -12.64 -0.51 -8.35
N PRO A 139 -12.21 -1.65 -7.77
CA PRO A 139 -11.89 -1.77 -6.35
C PRO A 139 -10.84 -0.76 -5.84
N GLU A 140 -10.14 -0.09 -6.74
CA GLU A 140 -9.18 0.99 -6.45
C GLU A 140 -9.83 2.26 -5.89
N HIS A 141 -11.16 2.35 -5.89
CA HIS A 141 -11.90 3.57 -5.59
C HIS A 141 -12.27 3.77 -4.12
N GLU A 142 -11.71 3.00 -3.16
CA GLU A 142 -11.76 3.39 -1.74
C GLU A 142 -11.36 4.86 -1.55
N ALA A 143 -10.38 5.32 -2.33
CA ALA A 143 -9.89 6.69 -2.29
C ALA A 143 -10.76 7.69 -3.08
N ALA A 144 -11.89 7.29 -3.63
CA ALA A 144 -12.82 8.21 -4.29
C ALA A 144 -13.85 8.82 -3.31
N ASP A 145 -13.96 8.29 -2.10
CA ASP A 145 -14.84 8.82 -1.06
C ASP A 145 -14.03 9.57 -0.01
N PRO A 146 -14.24 10.87 0.16
CA PRO A 146 -13.53 11.67 1.16
C PRO A 146 -13.71 11.18 2.60
N SER A 147 -14.86 10.57 2.94
CA SER A 147 -15.12 10.04 4.29
C SER A 147 -14.26 8.81 4.59
N VAL A 148 -14.03 7.95 3.59
CA VAL A 148 -13.10 6.82 3.70
C VAL A 148 -11.66 7.32 3.86
N VAL A 149 -11.26 8.32 3.08
CA VAL A 149 -9.92 8.92 3.20
C VAL A 149 -9.70 9.50 4.60
N GLN A 150 -10.68 10.21 5.13
CA GLN A 150 -10.63 10.77 6.49
C GLN A 150 -10.57 9.67 7.55
N HIS A 151 -11.40 8.63 7.45
CA HIS A 151 -11.39 7.50 8.38
C HIS A 151 -10.03 6.79 8.39
N LEU A 152 -9.49 6.46 7.23
CA LEU A 152 -8.18 5.84 7.12
C LEU A 152 -7.06 6.76 7.62
N GLY A 153 -7.22 8.09 7.46
CA GLY A 153 -6.33 9.08 8.06
C GLY A 153 -6.33 9.02 9.59
N GLY A 154 -7.50 8.82 10.21
CA GLY A 154 -7.63 8.65 11.66
C GLY A 154 -6.99 7.36 12.21
N LEU A 155 -6.95 6.31 11.40
CA LEU A 155 -6.29 5.03 11.73
C LEU A 155 -4.80 5.03 11.40
N TRP A 156 -4.32 6.05 10.71
CA TRP A 156 -2.94 6.13 10.27
C TRP A 156 -1.96 6.15 11.45
N ARG A 157 -1.01 5.24 11.40
CA ARG A 157 0.17 5.25 12.27
C ARG A 157 1.38 5.26 11.36
N ASP A 158 2.13 6.36 11.40
CA ASP A 158 3.30 6.51 10.54
C ASP A 158 4.30 5.40 10.84
N PRO A 159 4.69 4.60 9.85
CA PRO A 159 5.62 3.50 10.07
C PRO A 159 6.99 3.93 10.62
N ILE A 160 7.35 5.20 10.48
CA ILE A 160 8.60 5.73 11.03
C ILE A 160 8.67 5.54 12.56
N TRP A 161 7.51 5.55 13.24
CA TRP A 161 7.46 5.53 14.70
C TRP A 161 7.32 4.14 15.33
N ASP A 162 6.89 3.15 14.57
CA ASP A 162 6.54 1.83 15.12
C ASP A 162 7.22 0.66 14.41
N LEU A 163 8.16 0.93 13.49
CA LEU A 163 8.93 -0.13 12.85
C LEU A 163 10.06 -0.63 13.75
N PRO A 164 10.28 -1.95 13.78
CA PRO A 164 11.57 -2.47 14.22
C PRO A 164 12.67 -1.77 13.41
N GLY A 165 13.70 -1.26 14.08
CA GLY A 165 14.84 -0.59 13.41
C GLY A 165 15.60 -1.48 12.40
N THR A 166 15.15 -2.73 12.25
CA THR A 166 15.68 -3.74 11.33
C THR A 166 15.04 -3.71 9.93
N ILE A 167 13.92 -2.99 9.74
CA ILE A 167 13.24 -2.94 8.45
C ILE A 167 13.56 -1.61 7.75
N PRO A 168 14.17 -1.66 6.55
CA PRO A 168 14.49 -0.45 5.82
C PRO A 168 13.23 0.22 5.25
N ILE A 169 13.23 1.56 5.24
CA ILE A 169 12.17 2.39 4.68
C ILE A 169 12.73 3.29 3.58
N VAL A 170 12.07 3.31 2.43
CA VAL A 170 12.25 4.30 1.38
C VAL A 170 11.11 5.32 1.47
N LEU A 171 11.43 6.58 1.64
CA LEU A 171 10.46 7.68 1.61
C LEU A 171 10.34 8.20 0.17
N TYR A 172 9.16 8.08 -0.40
CA TYR A 172 8.88 8.47 -1.78
C TYR A 172 7.80 9.54 -1.85
N ASP A 173 8.15 10.69 -2.43
CA ASP A 173 7.21 11.76 -2.73
C ASP A 173 6.61 11.53 -4.12
N SER A 174 5.31 11.29 -4.15
CA SER A 174 4.59 10.98 -5.39
C SER A 174 4.19 12.22 -6.20
N VAL A 175 4.32 13.42 -5.64
CA VAL A 175 4.09 14.69 -6.36
C VAL A 175 5.30 14.99 -7.22
N THR A 176 6.47 14.98 -6.60
CA THR A 176 7.75 15.25 -7.30
C THR A 176 8.33 14.02 -7.99
N SER A 177 7.75 12.84 -7.77
CA SER A 177 8.25 11.54 -8.27
C SER A 177 9.70 11.27 -7.86
N ARG A 178 10.06 11.57 -6.61
CA ARG A 178 11.43 11.44 -6.09
C ARG A 178 11.49 10.67 -4.78
N VAL A 179 12.59 9.95 -4.59
CA VAL A 179 12.98 9.46 -3.27
C VAL A 179 13.50 10.64 -2.47
N VAL A 180 12.88 10.90 -1.31
CA VAL A 180 13.19 12.06 -0.44
C VAL A 180 13.92 11.64 0.84
N GLY A 181 14.06 10.34 1.10
CA GLY A 181 14.79 9.86 2.25
C GLY A 181 14.84 8.34 2.33
N ARG A 182 15.72 7.86 3.20
CA ARG A 182 15.88 6.44 3.57
C ARG A 182 16.07 6.35 5.08
N LEU A 183 15.50 5.33 5.70
CA LEU A 183 15.61 5.06 7.13
C LEU A 183 15.89 3.57 7.35
N GLY A 184 16.54 3.24 8.47
CA GLY A 184 16.86 1.86 8.83
C GLY A 184 18.13 1.34 8.14
N PRO A 185 18.34 0.02 8.13
CA PRO A 185 19.56 -0.60 7.64
C PRO A 185 19.71 -0.44 6.12
N VAL A 186 20.97 -0.36 5.69
CA VAL A 186 21.32 -0.44 4.28
C VAL A 186 21.12 -1.88 3.80
N ALA A 187 20.35 -2.05 2.74
CA ALA A 187 20.07 -3.35 2.14
C ALA A 187 20.06 -3.22 0.60
N PRO A 188 20.55 -4.21 -0.15
CA PRO A 188 20.59 -4.16 -1.61
C PRO A 188 19.24 -3.88 -2.26
N VAL A 189 18.14 -4.39 -1.66
CA VAL A 189 16.77 -4.12 -2.13
C VAL A 189 16.42 -2.64 -2.07
N VAL A 190 16.93 -1.90 -1.07
CA VAL A 190 16.71 -0.46 -0.94
C VAL A 190 17.37 0.31 -2.07
N ASP A 191 18.62 -0.01 -2.41
CA ASP A 191 19.33 0.63 -3.50
C ASP A 191 18.65 0.35 -4.84
N ALA A 192 18.19 -0.87 -5.06
CA ALA A 192 17.41 -1.25 -6.23
C ALA A 192 16.09 -0.47 -6.33
N ILE A 193 15.32 -0.37 -5.21
CA ILE A 193 14.09 0.42 -5.15
C ILE A 193 14.36 1.89 -5.49
N VAL A 194 15.41 2.47 -4.90
CA VAL A 194 15.77 3.87 -5.16
C VAL A 194 16.13 4.09 -6.61
N ALA A 195 16.93 3.20 -7.21
CA ALA A 195 17.27 3.28 -8.63
C ALA A 195 16.03 3.22 -9.53
N ALA A 196 15.10 2.29 -9.25
CA ALA A 196 13.86 2.13 -10.01
C ALA A 196 12.89 3.33 -9.87
N LEU A 197 12.91 4.02 -8.74
CA LEU A 197 12.04 5.16 -8.47
C LEU A 197 12.67 6.51 -8.80
N SER A 198 13.97 6.56 -9.04
CA SER A 198 14.64 7.78 -9.47
C SER A 198 14.27 8.12 -10.92
N PRO A 199 14.10 9.40 -11.26
CA PRO A 199 13.94 9.80 -12.66
C PRO A 199 15.21 9.43 -13.44
N PRO A 200 15.10 9.09 -14.74
CA PRO A 200 16.28 8.90 -15.56
C PRO A 200 17.14 10.18 -15.55
N PRO A 201 18.47 10.04 -15.65
CA PRO A 201 19.34 11.21 -15.74
C PRO A 201 18.90 12.10 -16.90
N LEU A 202 18.86 13.41 -16.66
CA LEU A 202 18.60 14.38 -17.72
C LEU A 202 19.67 14.20 -18.79
N ARG A 203 19.25 13.90 -19.99
CA ARG A 203 20.14 13.83 -21.17
C ARG A 203 20.42 15.22 -21.68
#